data_d379f64d02da8933021691f53f1a93bc
#
_entry.id   d379f64d02da8933021691f53f1a93bc
#
_cell.length_a   1.000
_cell.length_b   1.000
_cell.length_c   1.000
_cell.angle_alpha   90.00
_cell.angle_beta   90.00
_cell.angle_gamma   90.00
#
_symmetry.space_group_name_H-M   'P 1'
#
loop_
_entity.id
_entity.type
_entity.pdbx_description
1 polymer ?
#
loop_
_entity_poly.entity_id
_entity_poly.type
_entity_poly.pdbx_seq_one_letter_code
_entity_poly.pdbx_strand_id
1 'polypeptide(L)'
;MSSLHIDLNADLGETTAGNPVADDAAMLEMVSSANVATGFHAGDPHSIACTLKAAAEAGVTVGAHVGYNDAAGFGRRFIDYNPDELADEVTYQIGALDALARANGTKVSYVKPHGAMYNAIVKDEAQAEAVIKGIKACLLYTSPSPRDS
;
A
#
# COMPACT_ATOMS: atom_id res chain seq x y z
N MET A 1 -4.95 33.92 -8.76
CA MET A 1 -5.39 32.86 -9.68
C MET A 1 -5.46 31.53 -8.93
N SER A 2 -6.57 30.87 -8.99
CA SER A 2 -6.65 29.52 -8.46
C SER A 2 -5.96 28.57 -9.45
N SER A 3 -5.06 27.75 -8.95
CA SER A 3 -4.47 26.69 -9.76
C SER A 3 -5.35 25.44 -9.66
N LEU A 4 -5.58 24.79 -10.78
CA LEU A 4 -6.25 23.50 -10.80
C LEU A 4 -5.23 22.41 -10.48
N HIS A 5 -5.55 21.60 -9.49
CA HIS A 5 -4.74 20.46 -9.11
C HIS A 5 -5.48 19.19 -9.49
N ILE A 6 -4.83 18.32 -10.25
CA ILE A 6 -5.34 16.99 -10.58
C ILE A 6 -4.48 15.99 -9.83
N ASP A 7 -5.12 15.14 -9.04
CA ASP A 7 -4.44 14.02 -8.40
C ASP A 7 -4.30 12.89 -9.42
N LEU A 8 -3.08 12.64 -9.86
CA LEU A 8 -2.75 11.50 -10.70
C LEU A 8 -2.18 10.41 -9.80
N ASN A 9 -2.70 9.21 -9.92
CA ASN A 9 -2.42 8.08 -9.06
C ASN A 9 -1.96 6.88 -9.88
N ALA A 10 -0.96 6.15 -9.41
CA ALA A 10 -0.46 4.96 -10.08
C ALA A 10 -0.05 3.88 -9.09
N ASP A 11 -0.08 2.63 -9.55
CA ASP A 11 0.39 1.47 -8.80
C ASP A 11 1.87 1.29 -9.07
N LEU A 12 2.69 1.30 -8.03
CA LEU A 12 4.15 1.23 -8.11
C LEU A 12 4.71 0.20 -7.12
N GLY A 13 6.02 -0.03 -7.20
CA GLY A 13 6.70 -0.94 -6.29
C GLY A 13 6.39 -2.41 -6.55
N GLU A 14 5.92 -2.74 -7.74
CA GLU A 14 5.51 -4.09 -8.09
C GLU A 14 6.63 -4.91 -8.75
N THR A 15 7.84 -4.39 -8.76
CA THR A 15 9.03 -5.12 -9.22
C THR A 15 9.32 -6.26 -8.25
N THR A 16 9.33 -7.48 -8.75
CA THR A 16 9.61 -8.67 -7.96
C THR A 16 10.83 -9.38 -8.51
N ALA A 17 11.85 -9.58 -7.66
CA ALA A 17 13.09 -10.26 -8.03
C ALA A 17 13.72 -9.69 -9.32
N GLY A 18 13.73 -8.37 -9.46
CA GLY A 18 14.31 -7.68 -10.61
C GLY A 18 13.45 -7.66 -11.87
N ASN A 19 12.23 -8.19 -11.81
CA ASN A 19 11.29 -8.18 -12.95
C ASN A 19 10.29 -7.04 -12.80
N PRO A 20 10.49 -5.89 -13.47
CA PRO A 20 9.60 -4.75 -13.33
C PRO A 20 8.27 -4.99 -14.03
N VAL A 21 7.19 -4.49 -13.42
CA VAL A 21 5.85 -4.45 -14.02
C VAL A 21 5.66 -3.12 -14.77
N ALA A 22 6.28 -2.05 -14.25
CA ALA A 22 6.17 -0.72 -14.82
C ALA A 22 7.48 0.05 -14.59
N ASP A 23 7.64 1.16 -15.30
CA ASP A 23 8.76 2.09 -15.09
C ASP A 23 8.38 3.05 -13.96
N ASP A 24 8.72 2.67 -12.73
CA ASP A 24 8.38 3.44 -11.54
C ASP A 24 9.01 4.84 -11.57
N ALA A 25 10.24 4.96 -12.04
CA ALA A 25 10.93 6.25 -12.09
C ALA A 25 10.20 7.23 -13.02
N ALA A 26 9.79 6.77 -14.20
CA ALA A 26 9.05 7.60 -15.15
C ALA A 26 7.68 7.98 -14.60
N MET A 27 7.00 7.04 -13.93
CA MET A 27 5.68 7.29 -13.34
C MET A 27 5.75 8.31 -12.20
N LEU A 28 6.79 8.28 -11.38
CA LEU A 28 6.95 9.22 -10.26
C LEU A 28 7.13 10.66 -10.71
N GLU A 29 7.57 10.89 -11.95
CA GLU A 29 7.64 12.24 -12.51
C GLU A 29 6.26 12.81 -12.85
N MET A 30 5.25 11.96 -12.97
CA MET A 30 3.93 12.32 -13.50
C MET A 30 2.81 12.28 -12.45
N VAL A 31 2.98 11.50 -11.37
CA VAL A 31 1.91 11.29 -10.40
C VAL A 31 2.08 12.15 -9.17
N SER A 32 0.97 12.42 -8.49
CA SER A 32 0.95 13.11 -7.19
C SER A 32 0.82 12.11 -6.03
N SER A 33 0.29 10.92 -6.30
CA SER A 33 0.22 9.85 -5.31
C SER A 33 0.54 8.50 -5.94
N ALA A 34 1.11 7.59 -5.14
CA ALA A 34 1.50 6.27 -5.57
C ALA A 34 1.00 5.21 -4.59
N ASN A 35 0.35 4.18 -5.14
CA ASN A 35 -0.03 3.01 -4.36
C ASN A 35 1.12 2.02 -4.43
N VAL A 36 1.87 1.88 -3.34
CA VAL A 36 3.09 1.08 -3.33
C VAL A 36 2.80 -0.32 -2.82
N ALA A 37 3.18 -1.32 -3.60
CA ALA A 37 3.01 -2.73 -3.25
C ALA A 37 3.74 -3.06 -1.95
N THR A 38 3.25 -4.06 -1.24
CA THR A 38 3.73 -4.41 0.10
C THR A 38 4.49 -5.74 0.13
N GLY A 39 4.66 -6.38 -1.03
CA GLY A 39 5.33 -7.66 -1.13
C GLY A 39 4.39 -8.87 -1.13
N PHE A 40 3.09 -8.69 -0.88
CA PHE A 40 2.15 -9.80 -0.83
C PHE A 40 1.65 -10.20 -2.22
N HIS A 41 1.24 -9.25 -3.05
CA HIS A 41 0.86 -9.57 -4.43
C HIS A 41 2.02 -9.36 -5.41
N ALA A 42 2.94 -8.45 -5.09
CA ALA A 42 4.11 -8.16 -5.89
C ALA A 42 5.10 -7.33 -5.06
N GLY A 43 6.30 -7.16 -5.59
CA GLY A 43 7.36 -6.41 -4.94
C GLY A 43 8.21 -7.27 -4.01
N ASP A 44 9.36 -6.72 -3.68
CA ASP A 44 10.25 -7.27 -2.66
C ASP A 44 10.78 -6.12 -1.80
N PRO A 45 11.30 -6.39 -0.59
CA PRO A 45 11.66 -5.31 0.34
C PRO A 45 12.66 -4.30 -0.24
N HIS A 46 13.67 -4.75 -0.96
CA HIS A 46 14.68 -3.83 -1.49
C HIS A 46 14.11 -2.95 -2.63
N SER A 47 13.40 -3.56 -3.57
CA SER A 47 12.79 -2.83 -4.67
C SER A 47 11.75 -1.83 -4.17
N ILE A 48 10.96 -2.22 -3.17
CA ILE A 48 9.98 -1.34 -2.53
C ILE A 48 10.69 -0.16 -1.85
N ALA A 49 11.77 -0.42 -1.13
CA ALA A 49 12.55 0.65 -0.48
C ALA A 49 13.09 1.66 -1.51
N CYS A 50 13.57 1.19 -2.65
CA CYS A 50 14.04 2.06 -3.73
C CYS A 50 12.90 2.93 -4.28
N THR A 51 11.73 2.35 -4.50
CA THR A 51 10.54 3.08 -4.94
C THR A 51 10.12 4.14 -3.92
N LEU A 52 10.13 3.79 -2.64
CA LEU A 52 9.78 4.73 -1.57
C LEU A 52 10.76 5.90 -1.48
N LYS A 53 12.05 5.63 -1.62
CA LYS A 53 13.06 6.67 -1.63
C LYS A 53 12.84 7.63 -2.81
N ALA A 54 12.60 7.10 -3.99
CA ALA A 54 12.31 7.91 -5.16
C ALA A 54 11.03 8.74 -4.99
N ALA A 55 9.99 8.15 -4.39
CA ALA A 55 8.75 8.86 -4.08
C ALA A 55 8.98 10.02 -3.10
N ALA A 56 9.78 9.79 -2.06
CA ALA A 56 10.14 10.84 -1.11
C ALA A 56 10.87 12.01 -1.80
N GLU A 57 11.84 11.70 -2.64
CA GLU A 57 12.59 12.71 -3.38
C GLU A 57 11.73 13.50 -4.36
N ALA A 58 10.71 12.84 -4.95
CA ALA A 58 9.78 13.49 -5.88
C ALA A 58 8.61 14.21 -5.19
N GLY A 59 8.48 14.09 -3.88
CA GLY A 59 7.37 14.69 -3.13
C GLY A 59 6.02 14.00 -3.39
N VAL A 60 6.03 12.73 -3.78
CA VAL A 60 4.82 11.97 -4.09
C VAL A 60 4.25 11.34 -2.83
N THR A 61 2.94 11.50 -2.62
CA THR A 61 2.24 10.90 -1.49
C THR A 61 2.17 9.38 -1.66
N VAL A 62 2.47 8.65 -0.59
CA VAL A 62 2.52 7.17 -0.62
C VAL A 62 1.31 6.57 0.07
N GLY A 63 0.67 5.63 -0.60
CA GLY A 63 -0.36 4.76 -0.03
C GLY A 63 0.07 3.31 -0.02
N ALA A 64 -0.45 2.54 0.92
CA ALA A 64 -0.19 1.12 1.00
C ALA A 64 -1.15 0.36 0.08
N HIS A 65 -0.60 -0.31 -0.91
CA HIS A 65 -1.36 -1.13 -1.86
C HIS A 65 -1.39 -2.57 -1.34
N VAL A 66 -2.30 -2.81 -0.40
CA VAL A 66 -2.41 -4.09 0.28
C VAL A 66 -3.16 -5.11 -0.58
N GLY A 67 -2.75 -6.35 -0.52
CA GLY A 67 -3.38 -7.42 -1.30
C GLY A 67 -3.38 -8.74 -0.55
N TYR A 68 -3.99 -9.74 -1.17
CA TYR A 68 -3.88 -11.11 -0.69
C TYR A 68 -2.45 -11.61 -0.82
N ASN A 69 -2.06 -12.50 0.06
CA ASN A 69 -0.75 -13.14 0.00
C ASN A 69 -0.76 -14.19 -1.13
N ASP A 70 -0.68 -13.71 -2.36
CA ASP A 70 -0.80 -14.50 -3.57
C ASP A 70 0.05 -13.91 -4.70
N ALA A 71 1.36 -13.95 -4.53
CA ALA A 71 2.28 -13.43 -5.54
C ALA A 71 2.14 -14.15 -6.87
N ALA A 72 1.91 -15.47 -6.84
CA ALA A 72 1.77 -16.28 -8.07
C ALA A 72 0.55 -15.84 -8.90
N GLY A 73 -0.54 -15.43 -8.27
CA GLY A 73 -1.74 -14.91 -8.94
C GLY A 73 -1.80 -13.38 -8.99
N PHE A 74 -0.74 -12.71 -8.60
CA PHE A 74 -0.69 -11.24 -8.54
C PHE A 74 -1.80 -10.65 -7.67
N GLY A 75 -2.24 -11.40 -6.65
CA GLY A 75 -3.32 -10.98 -5.76
C GLY A 75 -4.69 -10.88 -6.42
N ARG A 76 -4.87 -11.49 -7.59
CA ARG A 76 -6.11 -11.40 -8.37
C ARG A 76 -7.04 -12.59 -8.22
N ARG A 77 -6.60 -13.62 -7.48
CA ARG A 77 -7.41 -14.80 -7.19
C ARG A 77 -8.09 -14.65 -5.84
N PHE A 78 -9.40 -14.84 -5.80
CA PHE A 78 -10.15 -14.76 -4.54
C PHE A 78 -9.65 -15.82 -3.55
N ILE A 79 -9.47 -15.40 -2.29
CA ILE A 79 -9.13 -16.29 -1.18
C ILE A 79 -10.18 -16.09 -0.10
N ASP A 80 -10.79 -17.20 0.34
CA ASP A 80 -11.75 -17.18 1.41
C ASP A 80 -11.03 -17.17 2.77
N TYR A 81 -10.52 -16.00 3.11
CA TYR A 81 -9.74 -15.80 4.33
C TYR A 81 -10.58 -15.96 5.59
N ASN A 82 -9.96 -16.52 6.62
CA ASN A 82 -10.43 -16.30 7.98
C ASN A 82 -10.32 -14.79 8.27
N PRO A 83 -11.39 -14.12 8.76
CA PRO A 83 -11.36 -12.66 8.96
C PRO A 83 -10.25 -12.17 9.89
N ASP A 84 -9.93 -12.92 10.97
CA ASP A 84 -8.87 -12.51 11.89
C ASP A 84 -7.49 -12.57 11.21
N GLU A 85 -7.26 -13.61 10.41
CA GLU A 85 -6.02 -13.74 9.65
C GLU A 85 -5.89 -12.62 8.62
N LEU A 86 -6.97 -12.29 7.92
CA LEU A 86 -6.96 -11.21 6.93
C LEU A 86 -6.66 -9.87 7.59
N ALA A 87 -7.26 -9.59 8.74
CA ALA A 87 -6.98 -8.36 9.49
C ALA A 87 -5.50 -8.26 9.87
N ASP A 88 -4.92 -9.36 10.36
CA ASP A 88 -3.50 -9.41 10.73
C ASP A 88 -2.59 -9.19 9.51
N GLU A 89 -2.93 -9.78 8.37
CA GLU A 89 -2.15 -9.61 7.15
C GLU A 89 -2.22 -8.18 6.61
N VAL A 90 -3.35 -7.51 6.74
CA VAL A 90 -3.49 -6.10 6.37
C VAL A 90 -2.62 -5.23 7.27
N THR A 91 -2.70 -5.43 8.58
CA THR A 91 -1.87 -4.70 9.55
C THR A 91 -0.38 -4.92 9.27
N TYR A 92 0.02 -6.16 9.03
CA TYR A 92 1.39 -6.51 8.70
C TYR A 92 1.90 -5.77 7.46
N GLN A 93 1.11 -5.76 6.40
CA GLN A 93 1.49 -5.11 5.14
C GLN A 93 1.67 -3.60 5.32
N ILE A 94 0.73 -2.95 5.99
CA ILE A 94 0.79 -1.50 6.21
C ILE A 94 1.98 -1.16 7.11
N GLY A 95 2.17 -1.92 8.19
CA GLY A 95 3.28 -1.70 9.13
C GLY A 95 4.64 -1.88 8.47
N ALA A 96 4.80 -2.93 7.68
CA ALA A 96 6.05 -3.18 6.95
C ALA A 96 6.35 -2.05 5.96
N LEU A 97 5.35 -1.63 5.18
CA LEU A 97 5.54 -0.55 4.22
C LEU A 97 5.84 0.77 4.92
N ASP A 98 5.12 1.10 5.99
CA ASP A 98 5.34 2.36 6.71
C ASP A 98 6.72 2.41 7.36
N ALA A 99 7.21 1.30 7.88
CA ALA A 99 8.57 1.23 8.41
C ALA A 99 9.61 1.51 7.33
N LEU A 100 9.47 0.90 6.16
CA LEU A 100 10.35 1.18 5.01
C LEU A 100 10.20 2.62 4.53
N ALA A 101 8.98 3.14 4.48
CA ALA A 101 8.72 4.52 4.06
C ALA A 101 9.44 5.51 4.97
N ARG A 102 9.31 5.34 6.28
CA ARG A 102 9.96 6.23 7.26
C ARG A 102 11.47 6.14 7.20
N ALA A 103 12.03 4.96 6.96
CA ALA A 103 13.47 4.78 6.76
C ALA A 103 13.97 5.50 5.50
N ASN A 104 13.10 5.80 4.54
CA ASN A 104 13.43 6.43 3.27
C ASN A 104 12.87 7.85 3.12
N GLY A 105 12.46 8.49 4.22
CA GLY A 105 12.11 9.91 4.23
C GLY A 105 10.67 10.25 3.89
N THR A 106 9.76 9.28 3.93
CA THR A 106 8.33 9.49 3.71
C THR A 106 7.50 8.70 4.71
N LYS A 107 6.22 8.55 4.47
CA LYS A 107 5.31 7.78 5.34
C LYS A 107 4.13 7.27 4.51
N VAL A 108 3.45 6.25 5.03
CA VAL A 108 2.18 5.80 4.44
C VAL A 108 1.06 6.76 4.87
N SER A 109 0.36 7.32 3.90
CA SER A 109 -0.69 8.32 4.13
C SER A 109 -2.10 7.80 3.89
N TYR A 110 -2.26 6.72 3.15
CA TYR A 110 -3.55 6.10 2.86
C TYR A 110 -3.38 4.62 2.50
N VAL A 111 -4.49 3.92 2.35
CA VAL A 111 -4.50 2.50 1.99
C VAL A 111 -5.42 2.31 0.80
N LYS A 112 -4.97 1.55 -0.18
CA LYS A 112 -5.76 1.14 -1.34
C LYS A 112 -5.67 -0.37 -1.50
N PRO A 113 -6.77 -1.11 -1.29
CA PRO A 113 -6.78 -2.55 -1.56
C PRO A 113 -6.53 -2.87 -3.03
N HIS A 114 -5.87 -3.99 -3.27
CA HIS A 114 -5.48 -4.44 -4.60
C HIS A 114 -6.30 -5.66 -5.04
N GLY A 115 -6.64 -5.70 -6.32
CA GLY A 115 -7.11 -6.91 -7.01
C GLY A 115 -8.31 -7.59 -6.36
N ALA A 116 -8.17 -8.87 -6.07
CA ALA A 116 -9.27 -9.66 -5.51
C ALA A 116 -9.71 -9.19 -4.13
N MET A 117 -8.80 -8.64 -3.32
CA MET A 117 -9.18 -8.04 -2.04
C MET A 117 -10.13 -6.86 -2.24
N TYR A 118 -9.83 -6.00 -3.19
CA TYR A 118 -10.71 -4.88 -3.52
C TYR A 118 -12.12 -5.35 -3.90
N ASN A 119 -12.19 -6.35 -4.78
CA ASN A 119 -13.47 -6.91 -5.20
C ASN A 119 -14.22 -7.59 -4.06
N ALA A 120 -13.50 -8.28 -3.18
CA ALA A 120 -14.09 -8.98 -2.05
C ALA A 120 -14.71 -8.04 -1.03
N ILE A 121 -14.06 -6.91 -0.70
CA ILE A 121 -14.59 -5.97 0.29
C ILE A 121 -15.88 -5.28 -0.17
N VAL A 122 -16.14 -5.27 -1.46
CA VAL A 122 -17.40 -4.75 -2.01
C VAL A 122 -18.55 -5.73 -1.82
N LYS A 123 -18.27 -7.03 -1.80
CA LYS A 123 -19.29 -8.09 -1.82
C LYS A 123 -19.37 -8.90 -0.53
N ASP A 124 -18.30 -8.97 0.23
CA ASP A 124 -18.19 -9.80 1.43
C ASP A 124 -18.00 -8.92 2.66
N GLU A 125 -19.05 -8.81 3.48
CA GLU A 125 -19.05 -7.97 4.66
C GLU A 125 -17.97 -8.39 5.68
N ALA A 126 -17.75 -9.69 5.85
CA ALA A 126 -16.74 -10.20 6.78
C ALA A 126 -15.32 -9.77 6.35
N GLN A 127 -15.02 -9.87 5.07
CA GLN A 127 -13.73 -9.40 4.56
C GLN A 127 -13.59 -7.88 4.64
N ALA A 128 -14.66 -7.13 4.34
CA ALA A 128 -14.66 -5.67 4.48
C ALA A 128 -14.35 -5.25 5.92
N GLU A 129 -15.00 -5.87 6.89
CA GLU A 129 -14.76 -5.58 8.31
C GLU A 129 -13.35 -5.94 8.74
N ALA A 130 -12.81 -7.07 8.26
CA ALA A 130 -11.44 -7.50 8.54
C ALA A 130 -10.41 -6.51 8.01
N VAL A 131 -10.58 -6.03 6.78
CA VAL A 131 -9.67 -5.04 6.19
C VAL A 131 -9.73 -3.73 6.98
N ILE A 132 -10.93 -3.26 7.33
CA ILE A 132 -11.09 -2.05 8.14
C ILE A 132 -10.42 -2.21 9.50
N LYS A 133 -10.60 -3.36 10.16
CA LYS A 133 -9.96 -3.65 11.44
C LYS A 133 -8.43 -3.59 11.34
N GLY A 134 -7.87 -4.17 10.28
CA GLY A 134 -6.43 -4.14 10.05
C GLY A 134 -5.90 -2.74 9.82
N ILE A 135 -6.63 -1.91 9.08
CA ILE A 135 -6.26 -0.50 8.83
C ILE A 135 -6.32 0.29 10.13
N LYS A 136 -7.39 0.13 10.91
CA LYS A 136 -7.55 0.85 12.19
C LYS A 136 -6.46 0.50 13.19
N ALA A 137 -6.00 -0.73 13.23
CA ALA A 137 -4.91 -1.13 14.11
C ALA A 137 -3.64 -0.34 13.81
N CYS A 138 -3.34 -0.08 12.55
CA CYS A 138 -2.19 0.76 12.15
C CYS A 138 -2.38 2.22 12.53
N LEU A 139 -3.58 2.76 12.41
CA LEU A 139 -3.87 4.14 12.77
C LEU A 139 -3.67 4.39 14.27
N LEU A 140 -3.93 3.41 15.11
CA LEU A 140 -3.70 3.51 16.55
C LEU A 140 -2.21 3.68 16.89
N TYR A 141 -1.33 3.13 16.06
CA TYR A 141 0.12 3.27 16.25
C TYR A 141 0.69 4.54 15.62
N THR A 142 0.10 5.04 14.55
CA THR A 142 0.64 6.15 13.76
C THR A 142 0.03 7.49 14.12
N SER A 143 -1.16 7.49 14.70
CA SER A 143 -1.81 8.73 15.15
C SER A 143 -1.17 9.21 16.44
N PRO A 144 -0.98 10.53 16.61
CA PRO A 144 -0.55 11.06 17.91
C PRO A 144 -1.55 10.67 18.99
N SER A 145 -1.05 10.16 20.13
CA SER A 145 -1.93 9.90 21.25
C SER A 145 -2.37 11.24 21.86
N PRO A 146 -3.52 11.30 22.57
CA PRO A 146 -3.92 12.52 23.26
C PRO A 146 -2.88 13.06 24.25
N ARG A 147 -1.97 12.19 24.69
CA ARG A 147 -0.87 12.59 25.59
C ARG A 147 0.27 13.29 24.88
N ASP A 148 0.36 13.14 23.57
CA ASP A 148 1.44 13.70 22.74
C ASP A 148 1.06 15.03 22.12
N SER A 149 -0.18 15.43 22.27
CA SER A 149 -0.69 16.69 21.73
C SER A 149 -0.46 17.87 22.64
#